data_7574d5175234ac07895fea8692b69789
#
_entry.id   7574d5175234ac07895fea8692b69789
#
_cell.length_a   1.000
_cell.length_b   1.000
_cell.length_c   1.000
_cell.angle_alpha   90.00
_cell.angle_beta   90.00
_cell.angle_gamma   90.00
#
_symmetry.space_group_name_H-M   'P 1'
#
loop_
_entity.id
_entity.type
_entity.pdbx_description
1 polymer ?
#
loop_
_entity_poly.entity_id
_entity_poly.type
_entity_poly.pdbx_seq_one_letter_code
_entity_poly.pdbx_strand_id
1 'polypeptide(L)'
;WLSGKEGHVWRLRDGQLVEVARLAVSIEGERGIHSIAIDPQFTENRHVWIYYTTASPQVRNRLARFRSVGDQLVDETLILETPDLLGEFHHGGCIRFAPDGTIFLSTGDDLQNSSTSQNPDDIRGKMLHINRDGSPAAGNPYLAGGGDPRVWAIGLRNPWRFSLQPESE
;
A
#
# COMPACT_ATOMS: atom_id res chain seq x y z
N TRP A 1 10.98 -9.58 7.99
CA TRP A 1 11.06 -8.81 6.77
C TRP A 1 11.31 -7.33 7.09
N LEU A 2 12.11 -6.66 6.30
CA LEU A 2 12.43 -5.25 6.42
C LEU A 2 12.45 -4.62 5.03
N SER A 3 12.14 -3.34 4.95
CA SER A 3 12.27 -2.55 3.72
C SER A 3 13.00 -1.25 3.99
N GLY A 4 13.86 -0.86 3.05
CA GLY A 4 14.50 0.45 3.06
C GLY A 4 13.81 1.38 2.07
N LYS A 5 13.79 2.67 2.38
CA LYS A 5 13.22 3.72 1.53
C LYS A 5 13.73 3.62 0.07
N GLU A 6 14.99 3.27 -0.10
CA GLU A 6 15.70 3.24 -1.39
C GLU A 6 15.39 2.00 -2.26
N GLY A 7 14.35 1.25 -1.93
CA GLY A 7 13.90 0.11 -2.72
C GLY A 7 14.41 -1.25 -2.27
N HIS A 8 15.27 -1.29 -1.27
CA HIS A 8 15.79 -2.55 -0.75
C HIS A 8 14.73 -3.28 0.09
N VAL A 9 14.65 -4.60 -0.09
CA VAL A 9 13.85 -5.50 0.72
C VAL A 9 14.71 -6.62 1.25
N TRP A 10 14.68 -6.83 2.57
CA TRP A 10 15.47 -7.88 3.24
C TRP A 10 14.58 -8.82 4.03
N ARG A 11 15.07 -10.04 4.14
CA ARG A 11 14.57 -11.04 5.06
C ARG A 11 15.63 -11.34 6.13
N LEU A 12 15.23 -11.28 7.41
CA LEU A 12 16.05 -11.78 8.49
C LEU A 12 15.98 -13.31 8.50
N ARG A 13 17.13 -13.99 8.38
CA ARG A 13 17.26 -15.42 8.40
C ARG A 13 18.51 -15.80 9.19
N ASP A 14 18.35 -16.64 10.18
CA ASP A 14 19.46 -17.11 11.03
C ASP A 14 20.33 -15.98 11.58
N GLY A 15 19.71 -14.85 11.96
CA GLY A 15 20.38 -13.65 12.46
C GLY A 15 21.03 -12.77 11.39
N GLN A 16 20.95 -13.12 10.11
CA GLN A 16 21.51 -12.35 8.99
C GLN A 16 20.41 -11.72 8.13
N LEU A 17 20.69 -10.51 7.63
CA LEU A 17 19.85 -9.86 6.63
C LEU A 17 20.26 -10.33 5.24
N VAL A 18 19.33 -10.98 4.54
CA VAL A 18 19.47 -11.39 3.14
C VAL A 18 18.64 -10.46 2.28
N GLU A 19 19.26 -9.75 1.34
CA GLU A 19 18.53 -8.95 0.36
C GLU A 19 17.77 -9.88 -0.60
N VAL A 20 16.46 -9.71 -0.67
CA VAL A 20 15.57 -10.58 -1.46
C VAL A 20 14.92 -9.87 -2.65
N ALA A 21 14.98 -8.54 -2.67
CA ALA A 21 14.58 -7.71 -3.81
C ALA A 21 15.18 -6.31 -3.72
N ARG A 22 15.27 -5.68 -4.88
CA ARG A 22 15.53 -4.24 -5.01
C ARG A 22 14.57 -3.67 -6.04
N LEU A 23 13.61 -2.87 -5.57
CA LEU A 23 12.61 -2.23 -6.41
C LEU A 23 13.15 -0.92 -6.99
N ALA A 24 12.81 -0.64 -8.25
CA ALA A 24 13.05 0.67 -8.84
C ALA A 24 12.03 1.68 -8.28
N VAL A 25 12.47 2.53 -7.38
CA VAL A 25 11.63 3.52 -6.68
C VAL A 25 12.13 4.95 -6.89
N SER A 26 11.21 5.92 -6.84
CA SER A 26 11.55 7.32 -6.62
C SER A 26 11.86 7.53 -5.15
N ILE A 27 12.85 8.36 -4.82
CA ILE A 27 13.31 8.59 -3.43
C ILE A 27 13.25 10.06 -3.00
N GLU A 28 12.72 10.94 -3.84
CA GLU A 28 12.59 12.36 -3.51
C GLU A 28 11.59 12.55 -2.36
N GLY A 29 11.92 13.44 -1.45
CA GLY A 29 11.09 13.76 -0.29
C GLY A 29 10.77 12.52 0.56
N GLU A 30 9.49 12.21 0.71
CA GLU A 30 9.00 11.03 1.43
C GLU A 30 8.83 9.78 0.55
N ARG A 31 9.06 9.88 -0.77
CA ARG A 31 8.92 8.76 -1.73
C ARG A 31 9.84 7.59 -1.40
N GLY A 32 9.54 6.43 -1.91
CA GLY A 32 10.29 5.19 -1.68
C GLY A 32 9.40 4.00 -1.39
N ILE A 33 9.89 3.01 -0.64
CA ILE A 33 9.04 1.97 -0.05
C ILE A 33 8.43 2.50 1.24
N HIS A 34 7.10 2.52 1.32
CA HIS A 34 6.36 3.03 2.47
C HIS A 34 5.98 1.93 3.46
N SER A 35 5.66 0.75 2.95
CA SER A 35 5.20 -0.36 3.78
C SER A 35 5.45 -1.70 3.11
N ILE A 36 5.72 -2.69 3.95
CA ILE A 36 5.75 -4.10 3.59
C ILE A 36 4.81 -4.85 4.55
N ALA A 37 4.01 -5.75 4.02
CA ALA A 37 3.13 -6.62 4.80
C ALA A 37 3.26 -8.06 4.30
N ILE A 38 3.27 -8.99 5.25
CA ILE A 38 3.29 -10.41 4.95
C ILE A 38 1.85 -10.91 4.93
N ASP A 39 1.50 -11.65 3.89
CA ASP A 39 0.18 -12.23 3.76
C ASP A 39 -0.14 -13.12 4.96
N PRO A 40 -1.33 -13.04 5.58
CA PRO A 40 -1.72 -13.93 6.68
C PRO A 40 -1.62 -15.43 6.35
N GLN A 41 -1.76 -15.78 5.07
CA GLN A 41 -1.60 -17.14 4.56
C GLN A 41 -0.22 -17.39 3.92
N PHE A 42 0.83 -16.69 4.37
CA PHE A 42 2.17 -16.74 3.78
C PHE A 42 2.75 -18.18 3.72
N THR A 43 2.45 -19.01 4.68
CA THR A 43 2.91 -20.42 4.67
C THR A 43 2.40 -21.22 3.47
N GLU A 44 1.25 -20.82 2.92
CA GLU A 44 0.58 -21.47 1.79
C GLU A 44 0.93 -20.78 0.46
N ASN A 45 0.75 -19.44 0.43
CA ASN A 45 0.79 -18.68 -0.82
C ASN A 45 2.13 -17.96 -1.07
N ARG A 46 2.96 -17.79 -0.02
CA ARG A 46 4.26 -17.08 -0.10
C ARG A 46 4.15 -15.62 -0.53
N HIS A 47 3.00 -14.97 -0.34
CA HIS A 47 2.79 -13.61 -0.78
C HIS A 47 3.37 -12.57 0.18
N VAL A 48 4.00 -11.56 -0.41
CA VAL A 48 4.51 -10.35 0.25
C VAL A 48 3.93 -9.14 -0.47
N TRP A 49 3.39 -8.19 0.29
CA TRP A 49 2.71 -7.01 -0.21
C TRP A 49 3.55 -5.78 0.08
N ILE A 50 3.77 -4.96 -0.92
CA ILE A 50 4.63 -3.77 -0.80
C ILE A 50 3.88 -2.56 -1.38
N TYR A 51 3.84 -1.47 -0.61
CA TYR A 51 3.38 -0.17 -1.10
C TYR A 51 4.58 0.75 -1.26
N TYR A 52 4.77 1.27 -2.45
CA TYR A 52 5.95 2.04 -2.83
C TYR A 52 5.65 3.08 -3.90
N THR A 53 6.53 4.08 -4.05
CA THR A 53 6.48 5.05 -5.14
C THR A 53 7.33 4.57 -6.31
N THR A 54 6.73 4.41 -7.49
CA THR A 54 7.42 3.99 -8.72
C THR A 54 8.44 5.04 -9.16
N ALA A 55 9.49 4.59 -9.88
CA ALA A 55 10.46 5.48 -10.52
C ALA A 55 9.87 6.13 -11.79
N SER A 56 10.56 7.19 -12.28
CA SER A 56 10.22 7.80 -13.57
C SER A 56 10.12 6.76 -14.70
N PRO A 57 9.33 7.02 -15.77
CA PRO A 57 8.70 8.33 -16.11
C PRO A 57 7.35 8.58 -15.45
N GLN A 58 6.70 7.56 -14.87
CA GLN A 58 5.38 7.69 -14.24
C GLN A 58 5.53 7.45 -12.74
N VAL A 59 5.57 8.54 -11.98
CA VAL A 59 5.73 8.50 -10.53
C VAL A 59 4.36 8.36 -9.88
N ARG A 60 4.08 7.17 -9.33
CA ARG A 60 2.81 6.80 -8.70
C ARG A 60 3.05 6.04 -7.42
N ASN A 61 2.13 6.08 -6.51
CA ASN A 61 2.12 5.12 -5.42
C ASN A 61 1.45 3.83 -5.88
N ARG A 62 2.13 2.71 -5.68
CA ARG A 62 1.70 1.39 -6.12
C ARG A 62 1.60 0.44 -4.94
N LEU A 63 0.48 -0.27 -4.83
CA LEU A 63 0.37 -1.50 -4.07
C LEU A 63 0.60 -2.67 -5.01
N ALA A 64 1.64 -3.45 -4.75
CA ALA A 64 1.92 -4.67 -5.49
C ALA A 64 2.07 -5.86 -4.54
N ARG A 65 1.74 -7.03 -5.05
CA ARG A 65 1.96 -8.32 -4.41
C ARG A 65 3.06 -9.07 -5.13
N PHE A 66 3.99 -9.62 -4.38
CA PHE A 66 5.09 -10.44 -4.86
C PHE A 66 4.98 -11.86 -4.29
N ARG A 67 5.62 -12.83 -4.94
CA ARG A 67 5.78 -14.18 -4.43
C ARG A 67 7.22 -14.40 -3.96
N SER A 68 7.38 -14.89 -2.73
CA SER A 68 8.69 -15.25 -2.17
C SER A 68 9.09 -16.66 -2.60
N VAL A 69 10.20 -16.77 -3.34
CA VAL A 69 10.78 -18.03 -3.81
C VAL A 69 12.25 -18.06 -3.43
N GLY A 70 12.64 -18.97 -2.56
CA GLY A 70 14.01 -18.98 -2.01
C GLY A 70 14.34 -17.65 -1.33
N ASP A 71 15.39 -17.01 -1.79
CA ASP A 71 15.83 -15.69 -1.32
C ASP A 71 15.55 -14.58 -2.37
N GLN A 72 14.42 -14.69 -3.07
CA GLN A 72 13.97 -13.70 -4.04
C GLN A 72 12.47 -13.40 -3.89
N LEU A 73 12.10 -12.14 -4.21
CA LEU A 73 10.73 -11.75 -4.52
C LEU A 73 10.57 -11.71 -6.03
N VAL A 74 9.59 -12.46 -6.52
CA VAL A 74 9.30 -12.64 -7.95
C VAL A 74 7.81 -12.41 -8.23
N ASP A 75 7.42 -12.44 -9.49
CA ASP A 75 6.03 -12.42 -9.96
C ASP A 75 5.25 -11.21 -9.40
N GLU A 76 5.80 -9.99 -9.61
CA GLU A 76 5.09 -8.76 -9.24
C GLU A 76 3.71 -8.73 -9.89
N THR A 77 2.69 -8.58 -9.07
CA THR A 77 1.29 -8.39 -9.48
C THR A 77 0.83 -7.01 -9.02
N LEU A 78 0.49 -6.14 -9.95
CA LEU A 78 -0.12 -4.86 -9.64
C LEU A 78 -1.51 -5.07 -9.04
N ILE A 79 -1.78 -4.46 -7.89
CA ILE A 79 -3.07 -4.49 -7.21
C ILE A 79 -3.79 -3.15 -7.35
N LEU A 80 -3.08 -2.05 -7.13
CA LEU A 80 -3.63 -0.70 -7.17
C LEU A 80 -2.52 0.31 -7.47
N GLU A 81 -2.86 1.35 -8.24
CA GLU A 81 -2.03 2.55 -8.39
C GLU A 81 -2.85 3.82 -8.15
N THR A 82 -2.20 4.82 -7.57
CA THR A 82 -2.74 6.18 -7.53
C THR A 82 -2.62 6.84 -8.91
N PRO A 83 -3.32 7.97 -9.16
CA PRO A 83 -2.95 8.89 -10.24
C PRO A 83 -1.49 9.34 -10.11
N ASP A 84 -0.94 9.94 -11.17
CA ASP A 84 0.42 10.48 -11.16
C ASP A 84 0.60 11.47 -10.01
N LEU A 85 1.72 11.32 -9.30
CA LEU A 85 2.07 12.18 -8.17
C LEU A 85 2.77 13.44 -8.67
N LEU A 86 2.41 14.57 -8.11
CA LEU A 86 3.02 15.85 -8.35
C LEU A 86 3.91 16.28 -7.17
N GLY A 87 3.56 15.84 -5.96
CA GLY A 87 4.27 16.15 -4.72
C GLY A 87 5.33 15.11 -4.33
N GLU A 88 6.21 15.53 -3.46
CA GLU A 88 7.27 14.70 -2.89
C GLU A 88 6.92 14.20 -1.48
N PHE A 89 5.77 14.60 -0.95
CA PHE A 89 5.35 14.36 0.43
C PHE A 89 3.92 13.85 0.50
N HIS A 90 3.53 13.32 1.65
CA HIS A 90 2.19 12.83 1.97
C HIS A 90 1.77 11.63 1.11
N HIS A 91 2.51 10.56 1.20
CA HIS A 91 2.23 9.32 0.45
C HIS A 91 1.44 8.28 1.26
N GLY A 92 1.34 8.44 2.59
CA GLY A 92 0.66 7.48 3.46
C GLY A 92 1.35 6.11 3.46
N GLY A 93 0.59 5.04 3.18
CA GLY A 93 1.15 3.75 2.78
C GLY A 93 1.20 2.68 3.87
N CYS A 94 0.31 2.69 4.84
CA CYS A 94 0.18 1.58 5.77
C CYS A 94 -0.76 0.51 5.20
N ILE A 95 -0.31 -0.75 5.20
CA ILE A 95 -1.09 -1.92 4.81
C ILE A 95 -1.49 -2.69 6.07
N ARG A 96 -2.77 -3.06 6.20
CA ARG A 96 -3.25 -3.98 7.24
C ARG A 96 -4.25 -4.95 6.65
N PHE A 97 -4.10 -6.22 6.98
CA PHE A 97 -5.09 -7.25 6.69
C PHE A 97 -6.15 -7.26 7.78
N ALA A 98 -7.41 -7.28 7.38
CA ALA A 98 -8.52 -7.56 8.27
C ALA A 98 -8.67 -9.08 8.50
N PRO A 99 -9.40 -9.51 9.56
CA PRO A 99 -9.59 -10.93 9.85
C PRO A 99 -10.25 -11.72 8.72
N ASP A 100 -11.11 -11.06 7.91
CA ASP A 100 -11.77 -11.66 6.73
C ASP A 100 -10.84 -11.77 5.51
N GLY A 101 -9.58 -11.28 5.62
CA GLY A 101 -8.58 -11.31 4.57
C GLY A 101 -8.63 -10.14 3.59
N THR A 102 -9.52 -9.17 3.79
CA THR A 102 -9.52 -7.90 3.06
C THR A 102 -8.35 -7.02 3.51
N ILE A 103 -8.11 -5.93 2.81
CA ILE A 103 -6.97 -5.05 3.04
C ILE A 103 -7.44 -3.64 3.29
N PHE A 104 -6.99 -3.05 4.39
CA PHE A 104 -7.00 -1.61 4.60
C PHE A 104 -5.66 -1.03 4.16
N LEU A 105 -5.72 -0.02 3.28
CA LEU A 105 -4.57 0.72 2.79
C LEU A 105 -4.78 2.21 3.02
N SER A 106 -3.84 2.87 3.66
CA SER A 106 -3.86 4.34 3.78
C SER A 106 -3.10 5.00 2.64
N THR A 107 -3.64 6.08 2.09
CA THR A 107 -3.01 6.90 1.06
C THR A 107 -2.91 8.35 1.51
N GLY A 108 -1.82 9.03 1.20
CA GLY A 108 -1.67 10.48 1.45
C GLY A 108 -2.26 11.34 0.33
N ASP A 109 -2.44 12.64 0.58
CA ASP A 109 -3.07 13.59 -0.32
C ASP A 109 -2.12 14.20 -1.36
N ASP A 110 -0.86 13.73 -1.43
CA ASP A 110 0.19 14.18 -2.36
C ASP A 110 0.63 15.64 -2.15
N LEU A 111 0.23 16.28 -1.07
CA LEU A 111 0.54 17.67 -0.68
C LEU A 111 0.19 18.75 -1.73
N GLN A 112 -0.27 18.40 -2.92
CA GLN A 112 -0.52 19.36 -4.00
C GLN A 112 -1.87 20.05 -3.89
N ASN A 113 -2.86 19.35 -3.38
CA ASN A 113 -4.22 19.86 -3.34
C ASN A 113 -4.98 19.26 -2.17
N SER A 114 -5.21 20.06 -1.14
CA SER A 114 -6.01 19.63 0.02
C SER A 114 -7.45 19.22 -0.34
N SER A 115 -7.98 19.66 -1.49
CA SER A 115 -9.29 19.23 -1.98
C SER A 115 -9.31 17.75 -2.40
N THR A 116 -8.17 17.18 -2.77
CA THR A 116 -8.04 15.77 -3.14
C THR A 116 -8.53 14.86 -2.01
N SER A 117 -8.17 15.17 -0.76
CA SER A 117 -8.56 14.36 0.40
C SER A 117 -10.07 14.38 0.66
N GLN A 118 -10.78 15.43 0.25
CA GLN A 118 -12.23 15.55 0.39
C GLN A 118 -13.01 15.05 -0.84
N ASN A 119 -12.32 14.87 -1.98
CA ASN A 119 -12.97 14.33 -3.19
C ASN A 119 -13.14 12.80 -3.07
N PRO A 120 -14.36 12.26 -3.01
CA PRO A 120 -14.58 10.83 -2.88
C PRO A 120 -14.20 10.03 -4.14
N ASP A 121 -14.05 10.66 -5.31
CA ASP A 121 -13.64 10.01 -6.55
C ASP A 121 -12.10 9.85 -6.67
N ASP A 122 -11.34 10.51 -5.81
CA ASP A 122 -9.88 10.39 -5.77
C ASP A 122 -9.45 9.45 -4.64
N ILE A 123 -8.58 8.51 -4.92
CA ILE A 123 -8.09 7.55 -3.92
C ILE A 123 -6.92 8.08 -3.09
N ARG A 124 -6.46 9.32 -3.31
CA ARG A 124 -5.43 9.98 -2.49
C ARG A 124 -6.05 10.67 -1.27
N GLY A 125 -5.36 10.66 -0.14
CA GLY A 125 -5.85 11.21 1.13
C GLY A 125 -7.01 10.40 1.72
N LYS A 126 -6.93 9.07 1.65
CA LYS A 126 -8.00 8.15 1.98
C LYS A 126 -7.55 6.99 2.86
N MET A 127 -8.52 6.37 3.48
CA MET A 127 -8.45 4.95 3.84
C MET A 127 -9.19 4.17 2.77
N LEU A 128 -8.52 3.23 2.14
CA LEU A 128 -9.09 2.30 1.17
C LEU A 128 -9.37 0.96 1.86
N HIS A 129 -10.48 0.31 1.47
CA HIS A 129 -10.81 -1.05 1.91
C HIS A 129 -11.09 -1.89 0.67
N ILE A 130 -10.21 -2.84 0.41
CA ILE A 130 -10.17 -3.58 -0.85
C ILE A 130 -10.02 -5.09 -0.62
N ASN A 131 -10.46 -5.84 -1.59
CA ASN A 131 -10.15 -7.26 -1.71
C ASN A 131 -8.68 -7.46 -2.15
N ARG A 132 -8.19 -8.68 -2.12
CA ARG A 132 -6.80 -9.04 -2.50
C ARG A 132 -6.47 -8.84 -3.98
N ASP A 133 -7.48 -8.68 -4.82
CA ASP A 133 -7.35 -8.37 -6.26
C ASP A 133 -7.45 -6.87 -6.56
N GLY A 134 -7.62 -6.03 -5.53
CA GLY A 134 -7.78 -4.59 -5.66
C GLY A 134 -9.22 -4.12 -5.89
N SER A 135 -10.18 -5.03 -6.03
CA SER A 135 -11.61 -4.70 -6.10
C SER A 135 -12.13 -4.15 -4.78
N PRO A 136 -13.22 -3.36 -4.79
CA PRO A 136 -13.82 -2.84 -3.56
C PRO A 136 -14.26 -3.96 -2.62
N ALA A 137 -13.97 -3.82 -1.33
CA ALA A 137 -14.47 -4.75 -0.31
C ALA A 137 -15.93 -4.44 0.05
N ALA A 138 -16.62 -5.44 0.57
CA ALA A 138 -17.99 -5.28 1.05
C ALA A 138 -18.07 -4.26 2.21
N GLY A 139 -19.19 -3.54 2.32
CA GLY A 139 -19.42 -2.57 3.38
C GLY A 139 -18.82 -1.18 3.12
N ASN A 140 -18.10 -0.97 2.04
CA ASN A 140 -17.60 0.37 1.70
C ASN A 140 -18.75 1.37 1.44
N PRO A 141 -18.62 2.63 1.90
CA PRO A 141 -19.71 3.59 1.84
C PRO A 141 -20.12 4.01 0.41
N TYR A 142 -19.22 3.88 -0.57
CA TYR A 142 -19.43 4.32 -1.95
C TYR A 142 -19.73 3.18 -2.94
N LEU A 143 -20.07 1.98 -2.46
CA LEU A 143 -20.42 0.84 -3.32
C LEU A 143 -21.66 1.11 -4.21
N ALA A 144 -22.57 1.95 -3.74
CA ALA A 144 -23.77 2.33 -4.49
C ALA A 144 -23.58 3.59 -5.37
N GLY A 145 -22.36 4.14 -5.41
CA GLY A 145 -22.01 5.36 -6.16
C GLY A 145 -21.71 6.57 -5.26
N GLY A 146 -21.41 7.71 -5.87
CA GLY A 146 -21.05 8.95 -5.18
C GLY A 146 -19.56 9.06 -4.82
N GLY A 147 -18.72 8.15 -5.31
CA GLY A 147 -17.28 8.13 -5.11
C GLY A 147 -16.63 6.85 -5.60
N ASP A 148 -15.32 6.76 -5.48
CA ASP A 148 -14.58 5.53 -5.78
C ASP A 148 -15.02 4.42 -4.78
N PRO A 149 -15.53 3.29 -5.26
CA PRO A 149 -16.09 2.24 -4.40
C PRO A 149 -15.06 1.56 -3.48
N ARG A 150 -13.77 1.79 -3.68
CA ARG A 150 -12.69 1.29 -2.81
C ARG A 150 -12.46 2.16 -1.58
N VAL A 151 -13.02 3.36 -1.55
CA VAL A 151 -12.85 4.31 -0.45
C VAL A 151 -13.69 3.90 0.75
N TRP A 152 -13.02 3.78 1.91
CA TRP A 152 -13.64 3.55 3.22
C TRP A 152 -13.83 4.85 3.99
N ALA A 153 -12.81 5.72 4.02
CA ALA A 153 -12.87 7.02 4.68
C ALA A 153 -12.11 8.08 3.89
N ILE A 154 -12.62 9.31 3.93
CA ILE A 154 -12.08 10.49 3.23
C ILE A 154 -11.50 11.51 4.22
N GLY A 155 -10.81 12.53 3.70
CA GLY A 155 -10.38 13.69 4.49
C GLY A 155 -9.07 13.49 5.24
N LEU A 156 -8.28 12.47 4.87
CA LEU A 156 -6.99 12.21 5.49
C LEU A 156 -5.87 12.98 4.75
N ARG A 157 -4.94 13.53 5.53
CA ARG A 157 -3.81 14.27 4.96
C ARG A 157 -2.64 13.34 4.62
N ASN A 158 -2.05 12.73 5.62
CA ASN A 158 -0.93 11.79 5.48
C ASN A 158 -1.02 10.69 6.54
N PRO A 159 -1.94 9.74 6.39
CA PRO A 159 -2.15 8.67 7.38
C PRO A 159 -1.01 7.65 7.29
N TRP A 160 0.10 7.95 7.95
CA TRP A 160 1.34 7.20 7.88
C TRP A 160 1.25 5.81 8.49
N ARG A 161 0.53 5.69 9.61
CA ARG A 161 0.34 4.41 10.32
C ARG A 161 -1.05 4.38 10.96
N PHE A 162 -1.61 3.19 11.01
CA PHE A 162 -2.84 2.88 11.74
C PHE A 162 -2.81 1.42 12.20
N SER A 163 -3.71 1.07 13.08
CA SER A 163 -3.99 -0.31 13.49
C SER A 163 -5.48 -0.57 13.41
N LEU A 164 -5.85 -1.82 13.18
CA LEU A 164 -7.22 -2.28 13.31
C LEU A 164 -7.47 -2.61 14.79
N GLN A 165 -8.63 -2.19 15.31
CA GLN A 165 -9.04 -2.59 16.64
C GLN A 165 -9.41 -4.08 16.59
N PRO A 166 -8.85 -4.92 17.47
CA PRO A 166 -9.34 -6.28 17.62
C PRO A 166 -10.83 -6.27 17.95
N GLU A 167 -11.56 -7.28 17.48
CA GLU A 167 -12.95 -7.44 17.89
C GLU A 167 -12.99 -7.57 19.42
N SER A 168 -13.87 -6.80 20.06
CA SER A 168 -14.16 -6.95 21.48
C SER A 168 -14.93 -8.25 21.69
N GLU A 169 -14.43 -9.12 22.57
CA GLU A 169 -15.20 -10.26 23.07
C GLU A 169 -16.51 -9.82 23.73
#